data_ca734b5d72c3bfc2f1eeefb48894b009
#
_entry.id   ca734b5d72c3bfc2f1eeefb48894b009
#
_cell.length_a   1.000
_cell.length_b   1.000
_cell.length_c   1.000
_cell.angle_alpha   90.00
_cell.angle_beta   90.00
_cell.angle_gamma   90.00
#
_symmetry.space_group_name_H-M   'P 1'
#
loop_
_entity.id
_entity.type
_entity.pdbx_description
1 polymer ?
#
loop_
_entity_poly.entity_id
_entity_poly.type
_entity_poly.pdbx_seq_one_letter_code
_entity_poly.pdbx_strand_id
1 'polypeptide(L)'
;MDRFDGVALRDVQLSDDVGVAVDAAGDVIQWGIGFDQLHPEPRKTIIGLDLLRVQICSSKIYALSRSGHVYVFAAEHEKQLRKEAASTSPSSSAPLSWFSSPYEYVKLKAGEKFADIAAGEHHVLALSRAGYVYSVPVDEHANEYGQLGYSRVALAHQCEPTKLVDARLEPEVIRKARRSDTVGSSSHVSSDAIASSDIRYATQLRPVPSLEGICFAQIAAGTHHSVVRTPDGRVLTWGHNANGQLGLGAHVTFNTVAVPSEVSWPVSIVGRHAVCTRIAAGGSNTFFVVRSRDAPIHPDDKGSKPSVRIDVLAVGGGQRGTLGSGQRSQACGVPMRVKNLSGLYEYSEREKSLSPIDVHSLSVGSSGQCALVMEAPSLDQAETRRDVYVWGNNDSSQLGSGGKGHTAVPALMMHMPSSTKTTGLTGKSTKTESEGTETEEETPPEPEDLPQRLLLVERSNVHGRAWDGKERTFSNAEQQIVAGGASMTIFTKVQA
;
A
#
# COMPACT_ATOMS: atom_id res chain seq x y z
N MET A 1 4.57 13.69 16.91
CA MET A 1 4.87 12.28 16.61
C MET A 1 5.12 11.43 17.86
N ASP A 2 5.36 12.04 18.98
CA ASP A 2 5.76 11.33 20.22
C ASP A 2 4.68 10.37 20.80
N ARG A 3 3.43 10.47 20.35
CA ARG A 3 2.34 9.59 20.83
C ARG A 3 2.43 8.15 20.32
N PHE A 4 3.13 7.91 19.21
CA PHE A 4 3.32 6.58 18.64
C PHE A 4 4.64 5.92 19.05
N ASP A 5 5.48 6.61 19.80
CA ASP A 5 6.77 6.07 20.21
C ASP A 5 6.58 4.81 21.08
N GLY A 6 7.16 3.70 20.60
CA GLY A 6 7.03 2.39 21.23
C GLY A 6 5.64 1.75 21.17
N VAL A 7 4.66 2.34 20.43
CA VAL A 7 3.31 1.77 20.28
C VAL A 7 3.33 0.63 19.25
N ALA A 8 2.87 -0.54 19.66
CA ALA A 8 2.72 -1.71 18.79
C ALA A 8 1.43 -1.61 17.95
N LEU A 9 1.55 -1.76 16.63
CA LEU A 9 0.46 -1.64 15.67
C LEU A 9 0.31 -2.92 14.85
N ARG A 10 -0.88 -3.20 14.34
CA ARG A 10 -1.12 -4.30 13.39
C ARG A 10 -0.96 -3.84 11.95
N ASP A 11 -1.41 -2.62 11.65
CA ASP A 11 -1.34 -2.04 10.31
C ASP A 11 -1.33 -0.51 10.36
N VAL A 12 -0.75 0.12 9.34
CA VAL A 12 -0.70 1.58 9.16
C VAL A 12 -0.89 1.91 7.70
N GLN A 13 -1.72 2.90 7.42
CA GLN A 13 -1.88 3.49 6.09
C GLN A 13 -1.83 5.02 6.17
N LEU A 14 -1.25 5.62 5.15
CA LEU A 14 -1.09 7.06 5.05
C LEU A 14 -1.58 7.55 3.69
N SER A 15 -2.35 8.63 3.68
CA SER A 15 -2.57 9.49 2.51
C SER A 15 -1.80 10.80 2.68
N ASP A 16 -2.10 11.81 1.86
CA ASP A 16 -1.41 13.11 1.96
C ASP A 16 -1.82 13.86 3.25
N ASP A 17 -3.04 13.68 3.71
CA ASP A 17 -3.65 14.45 4.80
C ASP A 17 -4.34 13.60 5.89
N VAL A 18 -4.49 12.29 5.68
CA VAL A 18 -5.08 11.36 6.65
C VAL A 18 -4.09 10.23 6.96
N GLY A 19 -3.91 9.95 8.24
CA GLY A 19 -3.26 8.73 8.71
C GLY A 19 -4.26 7.84 9.45
N VAL A 20 -4.14 6.54 9.26
CA VAL A 20 -4.93 5.52 9.96
C VAL A 20 -4.04 4.38 10.40
N ALA A 21 -4.23 3.91 11.61
CA ALA A 21 -3.54 2.73 12.15
C ALA A 21 -4.53 1.81 12.86
N VAL A 22 -4.15 0.55 12.95
CA VAL A 22 -4.82 -0.45 13.78
C VAL A 22 -3.88 -0.80 14.93
N ASP A 23 -4.32 -0.60 16.15
CA ASP A 23 -3.52 -0.93 17.33
C ASP A 23 -3.48 -2.45 17.61
N ALA A 24 -2.68 -2.85 18.58
CA ALA A 24 -2.54 -4.26 18.96
C ALA A 24 -3.86 -4.89 19.49
N ALA A 25 -4.83 -4.08 19.92
CA ALA A 25 -6.16 -4.55 20.31
C ALA A 25 -7.11 -4.75 19.12
N GLY A 26 -6.76 -4.21 17.95
CA GLY A 26 -7.59 -4.22 16.75
C GLY A 26 -8.54 -3.04 16.65
N ASP A 27 -8.26 -1.96 17.35
CA ASP A 27 -9.01 -0.72 17.32
C ASP A 27 -8.34 0.28 16.35
N VAL A 28 -9.12 1.20 15.78
CA VAL A 28 -8.65 2.19 14.81
C VAL A 28 -8.21 3.46 15.49
N ILE A 29 -7.05 3.97 15.06
CA ILE A 29 -6.53 5.28 15.42
C ILE A 29 -6.44 6.10 14.14
N GLN A 30 -6.98 7.32 14.13
CA GLN A 30 -6.94 8.23 12.99
C GLN A 30 -6.34 9.58 13.39
N TRP A 31 -5.68 10.24 12.45
CA TRP A 31 -5.07 11.57 12.62
C TRP A 31 -4.90 12.29 11.29
N GLY A 32 -4.53 13.56 11.35
CA GLY A 32 -4.22 14.39 10.18
C GLY A 32 -5.30 15.45 9.92
N ILE A 33 -4.94 16.43 9.08
CA ILE A 33 -5.82 17.55 8.75
C ILE A 33 -7.05 17.13 7.94
N GLY A 34 -6.95 16.06 7.16
CA GLY A 34 -8.08 15.48 6.42
C GLY A 34 -9.00 14.64 7.31
N PHE A 35 -8.56 14.23 8.50
CA PHE A 35 -9.40 13.59 9.49
C PHE A 35 -10.18 14.63 10.32
N ASP A 36 -9.46 15.58 10.95
CA ASP A 36 -10.03 16.66 11.74
C ASP A 36 -9.15 17.91 11.59
N GLN A 37 -9.68 18.95 10.94
CA GLN A 37 -8.93 20.18 10.68
C GLN A 37 -8.56 20.96 11.95
N LEU A 38 -9.43 20.91 12.97
CA LEU A 38 -9.24 21.61 14.22
C LEU A 38 -8.35 20.82 15.20
N HIS A 39 -8.45 19.51 15.15
CA HIS A 39 -7.75 18.60 16.07
C HIS A 39 -7.09 17.46 15.31
N PRO A 40 -6.01 17.70 14.54
CA PRO A 40 -5.34 16.71 13.69
C PRO A 40 -4.59 15.61 14.47
N GLU A 41 -4.64 15.65 15.79
CA GLU A 41 -3.94 14.71 16.66
C GLU A 41 -4.49 13.30 16.61
N PRO A 42 -3.66 12.26 16.85
CA PRO A 42 -4.11 10.88 16.87
C PRO A 42 -5.23 10.63 17.88
N ARG A 43 -6.34 10.08 17.39
CA ARG A 43 -7.54 9.77 18.18
C ARG A 43 -8.04 8.36 17.86
N LYS A 44 -8.41 7.60 18.90
CA LYS A 44 -9.06 6.30 18.73
C LYS A 44 -10.53 6.52 18.34
N THR A 45 -10.96 5.87 17.27
CA THR A 45 -12.30 6.01 16.68
C THR A 45 -13.09 4.72 16.73
N ILE A 46 -12.84 3.75 15.86
CA ILE A 46 -13.58 2.49 15.79
C ILE A 46 -12.99 1.50 16.78
N ILE A 47 -13.81 0.97 17.69
CA ILE A 47 -13.40 0.09 18.79
C ILE A 47 -14.16 -1.22 18.74
N GLY A 48 -13.51 -2.33 19.11
CA GLY A 48 -14.15 -3.62 19.35
C GLY A 48 -14.47 -4.47 18.12
N LEU A 49 -13.93 -4.13 16.94
CA LEU A 49 -14.11 -4.92 15.72
C LEU A 49 -13.01 -5.96 15.46
N ASP A 50 -11.94 -5.96 16.28
CA ASP A 50 -10.76 -6.83 16.13
C ASP A 50 -10.19 -6.78 14.71
N LEU A 51 -9.83 -5.57 14.28
CA LEU A 51 -9.35 -5.30 12.93
C LEU A 51 -7.90 -5.77 12.76
N LEU A 52 -7.56 -6.20 11.55
CA LEU A 52 -6.23 -6.65 11.14
C LEU A 52 -5.56 -5.67 10.18
N ARG A 53 -6.36 -5.09 9.27
CA ARG A 53 -5.86 -4.30 8.15
C ARG A 53 -6.79 -3.15 7.85
N VAL A 54 -6.24 -2.04 7.39
CA VAL A 54 -6.97 -0.85 6.96
C VAL A 54 -6.47 -0.39 5.60
N GLN A 55 -7.35 0.22 4.80
CA GLN A 55 -7.02 0.81 3.52
C GLN A 55 -7.75 2.14 3.37
N ILE A 56 -7.02 3.20 3.06
CA ILE A 56 -7.59 4.52 2.74
C ILE A 56 -7.96 4.54 1.25
N CYS A 57 -9.16 4.97 0.94
CA CYS A 57 -9.69 5.02 -0.41
C CYS A 57 -10.56 6.25 -0.57
N SER A 58 -10.04 7.30 -1.23
CA SER A 58 -10.72 8.59 -1.33
C SER A 58 -11.15 9.13 0.05
N SER A 59 -12.43 9.38 0.26
CA SER A 59 -13.00 9.90 1.52
C SER A 59 -13.41 8.81 2.51
N LYS A 60 -13.09 7.54 2.25
CA LYS A 60 -13.51 6.39 3.05
C LYS A 60 -12.33 5.53 3.48
N ILE A 61 -12.51 4.82 4.57
CA ILE A 61 -11.56 3.81 5.05
C ILE A 61 -12.26 2.46 5.06
N TYR A 62 -11.60 1.48 4.47
CA TYR A 62 -12.01 0.09 4.48
C TYR A 62 -11.16 -0.69 5.46
N ALA A 63 -11.77 -1.53 6.26
CA ALA A 63 -11.08 -2.29 7.30
C ALA A 63 -11.47 -3.76 7.27
N LEU A 64 -10.48 -4.63 7.41
CA LEU A 64 -10.65 -6.08 7.48
C LEU A 64 -10.48 -6.55 8.93
N SER A 65 -11.49 -7.27 9.44
CA SER A 65 -11.39 -7.89 10.77
C SER A 65 -10.75 -9.27 10.72
N ARG A 66 -10.26 -9.73 11.87
CA ARG A 66 -9.75 -11.10 12.06
C ARG A 66 -10.81 -12.18 11.71
N SER A 67 -12.07 -11.88 11.94
CA SER A 67 -13.18 -12.76 11.56
C SER A 67 -13.44 -12.81 10.05
N GLY A 68 -12.73 -12.02 9.24
CA GLY A 68 -12.84 -11.97 7.78
C GLY A 68 -14.01 -11.13 7.27
N HIS A 69 -14.49 -10.18 8.05
CA HIS A 69 -15.49 -9.22 7.60
C HIS A 69 -14.81 -7.92 7.16
N VAL A 70 -15.38 -7.29 6.16
CA VAL A 70 -14.94 -5.97 5.68
C VAL A 70 -15.94 -4.92 6.17
N TYR A 71 -15.40 -3.83 6.70
CA TYR A 71 -16.13 -2.67 7.20
C TYR A 71 -15.72 -1.43 6.43
N VAL A 72 -16.62 -0.46 6.33
CA VAL A 72 -16.34 0.86 5.76
C VAL A 72 -16.82 1.95 6.71
N PHE A 73 -16.03 3.00 6.84
CA PHE A 73 -16.34 4.21 7.61
C PHE A 73 -15.72 5.44 6.92
N ALA A 74 -16.20 6.63 7.27
CA ALA A 74 -15.70 7.85 6.67
C ALA A 74 -14.26 8.14 7.14
N ALA A 75 -13.43 8.76 6.28
CA ALA A 75 -12.11 9.22 6.67
C ALA A 75 -12.18 10.49 7.53
N GLU A 76 -13.18 11.34 7.32
CA GLU A 76 -13.40 12.61 7.99
C GLU A 76 -14.22 12.43 9.29
N HIS A 77 -13.75 13.03 10.38
CA HIS A 77 -14.31 12.89 11.72
C HIS A 77 -15.79 13.27 11.81
N GLU A 78 -16.17 14.41 11.25
CA GLU A 78 -17.57 14.89 11.32
C GLU A 78 -18.54 13.95 10.60
N LYS A 79 -18.09 13.36 9.49
CA LYS A 79 -18.90 12.39 8.72
C LYS A 79 -18.96 11.01 9.38
N GLN A 80 -18.08 10.72 10.31
CA GLN A 80 -18.10 9.48 11.11
C GLN A 80 -19.07 9.56 12.29
N LEU A 81 -19.38 10.74 12.79
CA LEU A 81 -20.27 10.87 13.94
C LEU A 81 -21.68 10.44 13.57
N ARG A 82 -22.27 9.58 14.39
CA ARG A 82 -23.69 9.23 14.24
C ARG A 82 -24.52 10.50 14.35
N LYS A 83 -25.25 10.82 13.28
CA LYS A 83 -26.29 11.85 13.36
C LYS A 83 -27.30 11.31 14.37
N GLU A 84 -27.38 11.93 15.55
CA GLU A 84 -28.50 11.70 16.45
C GLU A 84 -29.77 11.90 15.61
N ALA A 85 -30.60 10.86 15.54
CA ALA A 85 -31.86 10.95 14.86
C ALA A 85 -32.57 12.15 15.50
N ALA A 86 -32.81 13.20 14.71
CA ALA A 86 -33.64 14.32 15.10
C ALA A 86 -35.03 13.74 15.41
N SER A 87 -35.21 13.29 16.63
CA SER A 87 -36.33 12.47 17.06
C SER A 87 -37.43 13.35 17.61
N THR A 88 -38.46 13.29 16.97
CA THR A 88 -39.80 13.14 17.49
C THR A 88 -39.84 12.58 18.92
N SER A 89 -40.26 13.47 19.85
CA SER A 89 -40.89 13.20 21.16
C SER A 89 -40.10 12.42 22.23
N PRO A 90 -40.11 12.93 23.49
CA PRO A 90 -39.47 12.31 24.63
C PRO A 90 -40.45 11.31 25.30
N SER A 91 -40.67 10.17 24.71
CA SER A 91 -41.46 9.12 25.35
C SER A 91 -41.09 7.73 24.86
N SER A 92 -39.90 7.30 25.19
CA SER A 92 -39.63 5.87 25.47
C SER A 92 -38.26 5.78 26.14
N SER A 93 -38.24 5.30 27.37
CA SER A 93 -37.07 4.94 28.17
C SER A 93 -36.40 3.70 27.58
N ALA A 94 -35.68 3.88 26.43
CA ALA A 94 -34.68 2.92 26.00
C ALA A 94 -33.41 3.25 26.79
N PRO A 95 -32.79 2.30 27.51
CA PRO A 95 -31.54 2.54 28.20
C PRO A 95 -30.49 2.92 27.13
N LEU A 96 -29.95 4.13 27.25
CA LEU A 96 -28.74 4.55 26.51
C LEU A 96 -27.67 3.47 26.75
N SER A 97 -27.42 2.65 25.76
CA SER A 97 -26.34 1.68 25.81
C SER A 97 -25.02 2.45 25.92
N TRP A 98 -24.44 2.50 27.11
CA TRP A 98 -23.14 3.11 27.43
C TRP A 98 -21.98 2.52 26.63
N PHE A 99 -22.24 1.50 25.80
CA PHE A 99 -21.28 0.75 25.03
C PHE A 99 -21.37 1.00 23.52
N SER A 100 -22.24 1.86 23.00
CA SER A 100 -22.28 2.16 21.57
C SER A 100 -21.21 3.21 21.22
N SER A 101 -20.28 2.83 20.35
CA SER A 101 -19.33 3.78 19.75
C SER A 101 -20.09 4.96 19.13
N PRO A 102 -19.65 6.22 19.35
CA PRO A 102 -20.26 7.40 18.74
C PRO A 102 -20.04 7.41 17.22
N TYR A 103 -19.17 6.55 16.71
CA TYR A 103 -18.76 6.51 15.32
C TYR A 103 -19.60 5.53 14.50
N GLU A 104 -19.95 5.93 13.28
CA GLU A 104 -20.72 5.12 12.35
C GLU A 104 -19.77 4.32 11.43
N TYR A 105 -20.10 3.04 11.25
CA TYR A 105 -19.48 2.17 10.27
C TYR A 105 -20.51 1.24 9.65
N VAL A 106 -20.22 0.74 8.44
CA VAL A 106 -21.06 -0.22 7.73
C VAL A 106 -20.27 -1.49 7.49
N LYS A 107 -20.85 -2.64 7.85
CA LYS A 107 -20.35 -3.95 7.49
C LYS A 107 -20.80 -4.29 6.08
N LEU A 108 -19.84 -4.57 5.19
CA LEU A 108 -20.16 -4.97 3.82
C LEU A 108 -20.76 -6.37 3.78
N LYS A 109 -21.80 -6.52 2.95
CA LYS A 109 -22.45 -7.81 2.71
C LYS A 109 -21.60 -8.62 1.72
N ALA A 110 -21.35 -9.87 2.05
CA ALA A 110 -20.68 -10.84 1.18
C ALA A 110 -21.07 -12.25 1.59
N GLY A 111 -21.02 -13.19 0.65
CA GLY A 111 -21.27 -14.62 0.90
C GLY A 111 -20.08 -15.32 1.57
N GLU A 112 -18.91 -14.69 1.64
CA GLU A 112 -17.66 -15.29 2.09
C GLU A 112 -16.93 -14.47 3.15
N LYS A 113 -15.84 -15.06 3.67
CA LYS A 113 -14.88 -14.42 4.58
C LYS A 113 -13.63 -14.05 3.82
N PHE A 114 -13.06 -12.89 4.14
CA PHE A 114 -11.89 -12.34 3.46
C PHE A 114 -10.61 -12.56 4.25
N ALA A 115 -9.51 -12.72 3.49
CA ALA A 115 -8.15 -12.85 3.98
C ALA A 115 -7.37 -11.55 3.77
N ASP A 116 -7.69 -10.76 2.74
CA ASP A 116 -6.97 -9.54 2.39
C ASP A 116 -7.88 -8.50 1.72
N ILE A 117 -7.46 -7.23 1.79
CA ILE A 117 -8.05 -6.09 1.08
C ILE A 117 -6.96 -5.21 0.47
N ALA A 118 -7.21 -4.67 -0.72
CA ALA A 118 -6.33 -3.69 -1.37
C ALA A 118 -7.19 -2.58 -2.00
N ALA A 119 -6.83 -1.33 -1.78
CA ALA A 119 -7.58 -0.18 -2.28
C ALA A 119 -6.79 0.61 -3.32
N GLY A 120 -7.48 0.96 -4.42
CA GLY A 120 -7.11 2.07 -5.28
C GLY A 120 -7.75 3.37 -4.79
N GLU A 121 -7.85 4.38 -5.66
CA GLU A 121 -8.46 5.65 -5.29
C GLU A 121 -10.00 5.58 -5.21
N HIS A 122 -10.62 4.83 -6.13
CA HIS A 122 -12.08 4.77 -6.27
C HIS A 122 -12.66 3.35 -6.18
N HIS A 123 -11.82 2.33 -5.99
CA HIS A 123 -12.24 0.93 -5.93
C HIS A 123 -11.47 0.15 -4.88
N VAL A 124 -12.09 -0.88 -4.33
CA VAL A 124 -11.44 -1.80 -3.39
C VAL A 124 -11.57 -3.22 -3.89
N LEU A 125 -10.46 -3.95 -3.84
CA LEU A 125 -10.40 -5.40 -4.04
C LEU A 125 -10.42 -6.10 -2.68
N ALA A 126 -11.04 -7.26 -2.63
CA ALA A 126 -11.00 -8.14 -1.47
C ALA A 126 -10.74 -9.58 -1.91
N LEU A 127 -9.80 -10.25 -1.24
CA LEU A 127 -9.46 -11.65 -1.47
C LEU A 127 -10.14 -12.50 -0.43
N SER A 128 -10.99 -13.43 -0.85
CA SER A 128 -11.63 -14.35 0.08
C SER A 128 -10.64 -15.39 0.61
N ARG A 129 -10.96 -16.02 1.75
CA ARG A 129 -10.16 -17.12 2.30
C ARG A 129 -10.12 -18.35 1.39
N ALA A 130 -11.11 -18.47 0.50
CA ALA A 130 -11.15 -19.49 -0.55
C ALA A 130 -10.30 -19.13 -1.79
N GLY A 131 -9.72 -17.92 -1.83
CA GLY A 131 -8.89 -17.46 -2.94
C GLY A 131 -9.67 -16.74 -4.05
N TYR A 132 -10.93 -16.40 -3.87
CA TYR A 132 -11.71 -15.68 -4.88
C TYR A 132 -11.58 -14.17 -4.72
N VAL A 133 -11.61 -13.45 -5.85
CA VAL A 133 -11.45 -11.99 -5.89
C VAL A 133 -12.81 -11.32 -6.00
N TYR A 134 -13.04 -10.37 -5.11
CA TYR A 134 -14.20 -9.50 -5.07
C TYR A 134 -13.77 -8.05 -5.27
N SER A 135 -14.69 -7.22 -5.76
CA SER A 135 -14.49 -5.78 -5.78
C SER A 135 -15.73 -5.03 -5.30
N VAL A 136 -15.54 -3.76 -4.91
CA VAL A 136 -16.61 -2.85 -4.51
C VAL A 136 -16.29 -1.45 -4.99
N PRO A 137 -17.27 -0.70 -5.56
CA PRO A 137 -17.11 0.69 -5.91
C PRO A 137 -17.11 1.56 -4.65
N VAL A 138 -16.20 2.54 -4.60
CA VAL A 138 -16.12 3.53 -3.53
C VAL A 138 -17.01 4.72 -3.82
N ASP A 139 -17.02 5.16 -5.09
CA ASP A 139 -17.77 6.29 -5.59
C ASP A 139 -18.17 6.09 -7.08
N GLU A 140 -18.67 7.14 -7.72
CA GLU A 140 -19.13 7.12 -9.11
C GLU A 140 -18.01 6.96 -10.14
N HIS A 141 -16.74 7.25 -9.76
CA HIS A 141 -15.55 7.11 -10.61
C HIS A 141 -14.93 5.72 -10.56
N ALA A 142 -15.49 4.83 -9.74
CA ALA A 142 -14.94 3.52 -9.42
C ALA A 142 -14.68 2.60 -10.62
N ASN A 143 -15.25 2.90 -11.79
CA ASN A 143 -15.11 2.06 -12.98
C ASN A 143 -14.77 2.85 -14.26
N GLU A 144 -14.24 4.07 -14.15
CA GLU A 144 -13.89 4.89 -15.32
C GLU A 144 -12.96 4.19 -16.31
N TYR A 145 -12.09 3.33 -15.79
CA TYR A 145 -11.13 2.54 -16.57
C TYR A 145 -11.43 1.04 -16.56
N GLY A 146 -12.60 0.63 -16.03
CA GLY A 146 -12.97 -0.78 -15.93
C GLY A 146 -12.31 -1.50 -14.74
N GLN A 147 -11.71 -0.77 -13.80
CA GLN A 147 -10.94 -1.33 -12.69
C GLN A 147 -11.74 -2.21 -11.71
N LEU A 148 -13.08 -2.14 -11.71
CA LEU A 148 -13.94 -3.06 -10.96
C LEU A 148 -13.98 -4.47 -11.57
N GLY A 149 -13.75 -4.59 -12.90
CA GLY A 149 -13.91 -5.84 -13.65
C GLY A 149 -15.37 -6.20 -13.98
N TYR A 150 -16.33 -5.33 -13.67
CA TYR A 150 -17.76 -5.42 -14.05
C TYR A 150 -18.39 -4.03 -14.07
N SER A 151 -19.54 -3.90 -14.77
CA SER A 151 -20.20 -2.60 -14.93
C SER A 151 -21.51 -2.46 -14.14
N ARG A 152 -22.18 -3.58 -13.82
CA ARG A 152 -23.44 -3.53 -13.08
C ARG A 152 -23.16 -3.55 -11.58
N VAL A 153 -23.67 -2.56 -10.86
CA VAL A 153 -23.49 -2.39 -9.42
C VAL A 153 -24.86 -2.23 -8.75
N ALA A 154 -24.96 -2.64 -7.49
CA ALA A 154 -26.11 -2.36 -6.66
C ALA A 154 -25.73 -1.28 -5.65
N LEU A 155 -26.35 -0.12 -5.77
CA LEU A 155 -26.13 1.05 -4.92
C LEU A 155 -27.29 1.20 -3.92
N ALA A 156 -27.05 1.84 -2.78
CA ALA A 156 -28.13 2.12 -1.83
C ALA A 156 -29.05 3.23 -2.37
N HIS A 157 -30.34 3.10 -2.11
CA HIS A 157 -31.34 4.09 -2.48
C HIS A 157 -31.29 5.30 -1.54
N GLN A 158 -31.47 6.50 -2.06
CA GLN A 158 -31.33 7.75 -1.31
C GLN A 158 -32.28 7.85 -0.11
N CYS A 159 -33.55 7.50 -0.28
CA CYS A 159 -34.56 7.60 0.77
C CYS A 159 -34.62 6.35 1.67
N GLU A 160 -34.24 5.18 1.15
CA GLU A 160 -34.28 3.89 1.83
C GLU A 160 -32.95 3.14 1.66
N PRO A 161 -31.91 3.42 2.47
CA PRO A 161 -30.57 2.86 2.27
C PRO A 161 -30.49 1.32 2.36
N THR A 162 -31.52 0.67 2.89
CA THR A 162 -31.67 -0.79 2.92
C THR A 162 -32.08 -1.38 1.58
N LYS A 163 -32.71 -0.59 0.71
CA LYS A 163 -33.10 -0.94 -0.64
C LYS A 163 -31.94 -0.67 -1.60
N LEU A 164 -31.74 -1.56 -2.54
CA LEU A 164 -30.68 -1.44 -3.55
C LEU A 164 -31.28 -1.03 -4.88
N VAL A 165 -30.60 -0.14 -5.58
CA VAL A 165 -30.88 0.30 -6.93
C VAL A 165 -29.82 -0.26 -7.87
N ASP A 166 -30.24 -0.92 -8.93
CA ASP A 166 -29.32 -1.33 -9.98
C ASP A 166 -28.79 -0.11 -10.73
N ALA A 167 -27.47 0.04 -10.71
CA ALA A 167 -26.78 1.12 -11.42
C ALA A 167 -25.74 0.52 -12.38
N ARG A 168 -25.33 1.32 -13.36
CA ARG A 168 -24.34 0.93 -14.34
C ARG A 168 -23.19 1.91 -14.34
N LEU A 169 -22.05 1.46 -13.82
CA LEU A 169 -20.78 2.20 -13.88
C LEU A 169 -20.00 1.69 -15.10
N GLU A 170 -20.13 2.38 -16.24
CA GLU A 170 -19.44 1.99 -17.47
C GLU A 170 -18.10 2.69 -17.59
N PRO A 171 -17.06 1.98 -18.12
CA PRO A 171 -15.81 2.62 -18.48
C PRO A 171 -16.02 3.82 -19.42
N GLU A 172 -15.21 4.86 -19.23
CA GLU A 172 -15.34 6.11 -19.99
C GLU A 172 -15.28 5.91 -21.51
N VAL A 173 -14.44 4.96 -21.96
CA VAL A 173 -14.29 4.63 -23.39
C VAL A 173 -15.61 4.11 -23.97
N ILE A 174 -16.32 3.22 -23.26
CA ILE A 174 -17.62 2.70 -23.68
C ILE A 174 -18.66 3.80 -23.68
N ARG A 175 -18.67 4.64 -22.65
CA ARG A 175 -19.58 5.78 -22.52
C ARG A 175 -19.37 6.81 -23.63
N LYS A 176 -18.11 7.10 -24.01
CA LYS A 176 -17.78 7.99 -25.15
C LYS A 176 -18.19 7.41 -26.49
N ALA A 177 -17.98 6.13 -26.74
CA ALA A 177 -18.38 5.46 -27.97
C ALA A 177 -19.90 5.51 -28.18
N ARG A 178 -20.69 5.30 -27.13
CA ARG A 178 -22.16 5.40 -27.21
C ARG A 178 -22.68 6.82 -27.41
N ARG A 179 -21.97 7.86 -26.91
CA ARG A 179 -22.35 9.27 -27.11
C ARG A 179 -22.19 9.74 -28.56
N SER A 180 -21.34 9.09 -29.35
CA SER A 180 -21.21 9.40 -30.77
C SER A 180 -22.44 8.98 -31.59
N ASP A 181 -23.23 8.01 -31.11
CA ASP A 181 -24.36 7.44 -31.83
C ASP A 181 -25.73 7.99 -31.40
N THR A 182 -25.83 8.65 -30.23
CA THR A 182 -27.09 9.20 -29.72
C THR A 182 -26.87 10.48 -28.95
N VAL A 183 -27.49 11.57 -29.41
CA VAL A 183 -27.58 12.84 -28.69
C VAL A 183 -28.45 12.63 -27.44
N GLY A 184 -27.84 12.61 -26.28
CA GLY A 184 -28.52 12.70 -24.99
C GLY A 184 -28.62 11.41 -24.17
N SER A 185 -27.51 10.99 -23.55
CA SER A 185 -27.58 10.07 -22.43
C SER A 185 -26.51 10.42 -21.40
N SER A 186 -26.97 11.01 -20.30
CA SER A 186 -26.20 11.28 -19.08
C SER A 186 -25.79 9.96 -18.42
N SER A 187 -24.69 9.97 -17.65
CA SER A 187 -24.26 8.89 -16.76
C SER A 187 -25.46 8.27 -16.03
N HIS A 188 -25.72 6.97 -16.24
CA HIS A 188 -26.83 6.27 -15.61
C HIS A 188 -26.49 5.82 -14.17
N VAL A 189 -26.05 6.73 -13.34
CA VAL A 189 -26.32 6.59 -11.92
C VAL A 189 -27.73 7.12 -11.74
N SER A 190 -28.68 6.27 -11.35
CA SER A 190 -30.04 6.67 -11.08
C SER A 190 -30.03 7.86 -10.11
N SER A 191 -30.84 8.88 -10.38
CA SER A 191 -31.07 9.99 -9.44
C SER A 191 -31.52 9.52 -8.05
N ASP A 192 -31.93 8.26 -7.95
CA ASP A 192 -32.42 7.63 -6.74
C ASP A 192 -31.30 6.97 -5.88
N ALA A 193 -30.04 6.93 -6.39
CA ALA A 193 -28.92 6.42 -5.64
C ALA A 193 -28.46 7.45 -4.60
N ILE A 194 -28.03 6.97 -3.43
CA ILE A 194 -27.44 7.79 -2.37
C ILE A 194 -26.15 8.47 -2.87
N ALA A 195 -25.81 9.61 -2.29
CA ALA A 195 -24.58 10.33 -2.64
C ALA A 195 -23.33 9.43 -2.52
N SER A 196 -22.40 9.57 -3.46
CA SER A 196 -21.18 8.75 -3.50
C SER A 196 -20.26 8.96 -2.29
N SER A 197 -20.39 10.09 -1.59
CA SER A 197 -19.67 10.36 -0.34
C SER A 197 -20.21 9.61 0.88
N ASP A 198 -21.42 9.04 0.83
CA ASP A 198 -22.00 8.28 1.92
C ASP A 198 -21.33 6.89 2.01
N ILE A 199 -21.03 6.44 3.25
CA ILE A 199 -20.43 5.12 3.51
C ILE A 199 -21.34 3.95 3.09
N ARG A 200 -22.65 4.21 2.91
CA ARG A 200 -23.65 3.24 2.46
C ARG A 200 -23.78 3.16 0.95
N TYR A 201 -23.04 3.98 0.18
CA TYR A 201 -23.11 4.04 -1.29
C TYR A 201 -23.09 2.65 -1.94
N ALA A 202 -22.11 1.82 -1.57
CA ALA A 202 -22.04 0.42 -2.00
C ALA A 202 -21.77 -0.48 -0.79
N THR A 203 -22.77 -1.26 -0.42
CA THR A 203 -22.75 -2.10 0.80
C THR A 203 -22.47 -3.56 0.51
N GLN A 204 -22.24 -3.94 -0.76
CA GLN A 204 -22.06 -5.33 -1.17
C GLN A 204 -20.76 -5.52 -1.94
N LEU A 205 -19.92 -6.44 -1.45
CA LEU A 205 -18.78 -6.97 -2.20
C LEU A 205 -19.29 -7.96 -3.26
N ARG A 206 -18.86 -7.80 -4.51
CA ARG A 206 -19.25 -8.66 -5.63
C ARG A 206 -18.04 -9.40 -6.19
N PRO A 207 -18.19 -10.69 -6.53
CA PRO A 207 -17.12 -11.42 -7.22
C PRO A 207 -16.87 -10.76 -8.59
N VAL A 208 -15.61 -10.79 -9.04
CA VAL A 208 -15.23 -10.34 -10.39
C VAL A 208 -15.56 -11.48 -11.37
N PRO A 209 -16.55 -11.32 -12.25
CA PRO A 209 -17.11 -12.46 -13.00
C PRO A 209 -16.10 -13.14 -13.93
N SER A 210 -15.19 -12.37 -14.53
CA SER A 210 -14.14 -12.89 -15.43
C SER A 210 -13.05 -13.68 -14.72
N LEU A 211 -13.03 -13.69 -13.37
CA LEU A 211 -12.10 -14.45 -12.54
C LEU A 211 -12.76 -15.65 -11.85
N GLU A 212 -14.00 -15.93 -12.18
CA GLU A 212 -14.75 -17.04 -11.59
C GLU A 212 -14.05 -18.39 -11.85
N GLY A 213 -13.96 -19.23 -10.84
CA GLY A 213 -13.30 -20.53 -10.90
C GLY A 213 -11.78 -20.51 -10.82
N ILE A 214 -11.15 -19.32 -10.71
CA ILE A 214 -9.71 -19.19 -10.54
C ILE A 214 -9.39 -18.79 -9.08
N CYS A 215 -8.45 -19.51 -8.47
CA CYS A 215 -7.96 -19.16 -7.13
C CYS A 215 -6.77 -18.23 -7.22
N PHE A 216 -6.76 -17.23 -6.35
CA PHE A 216 -5.70 -16.23 -6.22
C PHE A 216 -5.06 -16.26 -4.84
N ALA A 217 -3.77 -15.90 -4.77
CA ALA A 217 -2.98 -15.87 -3.54
C ALA A 217 -2.66 -14.45 -3.07
N GLN A 218 -2.77 -13.45 -3.96
CA GLN A 218 -2.46 -12.06 -3.61
C GLN A 218 -3.26 -11.11 -4.51
N ILE A 219 -3.63 -9.98 -3.95
CA ILE A 219 -4.24 -8.83 -4.62
C ILE A 219 -3.41 -7.58 -4.38
N ALA A 220 -3.43 -6.65 -5.33
CA ALA A 220 -2.89 -5.30 -5.18
C ALA A 220 -3.71 -4.33 -6.04
N ALA A 221 -3.75 -3.07 -5.65
CA ALA A 221 -4.44 -2.02 -6.40
C ALA A 221 -3.54 -0.79 -6.52
N GLY A 222 -3.42 -0.24 -7.72
CA GLY A 222 -2.91 1.11 -7.93
C GLY A 222 -4.06 2.11 -7.96
N THR A 223 -3.80 3.37 -8.28
CA THR A 223 -4.83 4.41 -8.27
C THR A 223 -6.08 4.01 -9.07
N HIS A 224 -5.90 3.53 -10.30
CA HIS A 224 -7.01 3.17 -11.20
C HIS A 224 -6.82 1.82 -11.90
N HIS A 225 -6.03 0.91 -11.31
CA HIS A 225 -5.84 -0.42 -11.88
C HIS A 225 -5.76 -1.48 -10.79
N SER A 226 -6.09 -2.69 -11.18
CA SER A 226 -6.20 -3.86 -10.32
C SER A 226 -5.19 -4.92 -10.75
N VAL A 227 -4.60 -5.61 -9.80
CA VAL A 227 -3.58 -6.64 -10.01
C VAL A 227 -3.87 -7.83 -9.11
N VAL A 228 -3.83 -9.03 -9.66
CA VAL A 228 -4.02 -10.27 -8.89
C VAL A 228 -2.99 -11.32 -9.31
N ARG A 229 -2.59 -12.15 -8.36
CA ARG A 229 -1.61 -13.21 -8.56
C ARG A 229 -2.16 -14.56 -8.10
N THR A 230 -2.05 -15.56 -8.94
CA THR A 230 -2.41 -16.95 -8.61
C THR A 230 -1.32 -17.65 -7.77
N PRO A 231 -1.60 -18.75 -7.08
CA PRO A 231 -0.60 -19.49 -6.30
C PRO A 231 0.58 -20.01 -7.15
N ASP A 232 0.33 -20.35 -8.42
CA ASP A 232 1.34 -20.79 -9.39
C ASP A 232 2.14 -19.64 -10.02
N GLY A 233 1.82 -18.38 -9.66
CA GLY A 233 2.60 -17.19 -10.01
C GLY A 233 2.21 -16.53 -11.33
N ARG A 234 1.05 -16.86 -11.91
CA ARG A 234 0.46 -16.07 -13.00
C ARG A 234 -0.07 -14.75 -12.43
N VAL A 235 0.04 -13.69 -13.22
CA VAL A 235 -0.43 -12.36 -12.82
C VAL A 235 -1.40 -11.84 -13.85
N LEU A 236 -2.58 -11.38 -13.40
CA LEU A 236 -3.56 -10.71 -14.24
C LEU A 236 -3.74 -9.27 -13.78
N THR A 237 -3.91 -8.37 -14.74
CA THR A 237 -4.05 -6.93 -14.52
C THR A 237 -5.19 -6.39 -15.37
N TRP A 238 -5.88 -5.34 -14.88
CA TRP A 238 -6.93 -4.63 -15.62
C TRP A 238 -7.13 -3.23 -15.06
N GLY A 239 -7.83 -2.39 -15.81
CA GLY A 239 -8.08 -1.00 -15.47
C GLY A 239 -7.34 -0.03 -16.37
N HIS A 240 -6.81 1.05 -15.80
CA HIS A 240 -6.08 2.11 -16.49
C HIS A 240 -4.69 1.65 -16.95
N ASN A 241 -4.31 2.03 -18.19
CA ASN A 241 -3.05 1.60 -18.82
C ASN A 241 -2.30 2.71 -19.58
N ALA A 242 -2.64 3.98 -19.37
CA ALA A 242 -2.01 5.07 -20.14
C ALA A 242 -0.48 5.15 -19.95
N ASN A 243 0.04 4.68 -18.83
CA ASN A 243 1.47 4.61 -18.54
C ASN A 243 2.05 3.20 -18.75
N GLY A 244 1.28 2.24 -19.26
CA GLY A 244 1.70 0.85 -19.39
C GLY A 244 1.70 0.07 -18.06
N GLN A 245 1.01 0.57 -17.03
CA GLN A 245 1.02 0.02 -15.67
C GLN A 245 0.43 -1.40 -15.56
N LEU A 246 -0.23 -1.89 -16.61
CA LEU A 246 -0.74 -3.25 -16.65
C LEU A 246 0.30 -4.29 -17.11
N GLY A 247 1.44 -3.87 -17.68
CA GLY A 247 2.50 -4.78 -18.08
C GLY A 247 2.13 -5.73 -19.25
N LEU A 248 1.22 -5.31 -20.12
CA LEU A 248 0.70 -6.14 -21.22
C LEU A 248 1.59 -6.16 -22.47
N GLY A 249 2.78 -5.57 -22.39
CA GLY A 249 3.73 -5.51 -23.50
C GLY A 249 3.68 -4.18 -24.28
N ALA A 250 4.70 -3.96 -25.14
CA ALA A 250 4.87 -2.71 -25.89
C ALA A 250 3.77 -2.46 -26.94
N HIS A 251 3.08 -3.50 -27.36
CA HIS A 251 2.06 -3.42 -28.44
C HIS A 251 0.66 -3.05 -27.93
N VAL A 252 0.44 -3.09 -26.61
CA VAL A 252 -0.86 -2.74 -26.01
C VAL A 252 -0.89 -1.26 -25.69
N THR A 253 -1.44 -0.46 -26.61
CA THR A 253 -1.52 1.00 -26.51
C THR A 253 -2.87 1.50 -25.98
N PHE A 254 -3.77 0.60 -25.61
CA PHE A 254 -5.07 1.00 -25.06
C PHE A 254 -4.93 1.59 -23.66
N ASN A 255 -5.50 2.77 -23.45
CA ASN A 255 -5.50 3.44 -22.16
C ASN A 255 -6.39 2.75 -21.10
N THR A 256 -7.29 1.88 -21.56
CA THR A 256 -8.26 1.18 -20.71
C THR A 256 -8.36 -0.27 -21.12
N VAL A 257 -8.18 -1.17 -20.17
CA VAL A 257 -8.37 -2.62 -20.33
C VAL A 257 -9.31 -3.09 -19.22
N ALA A 258 -10.59 -3.22 -19.56
CA ALA A 258 -11.65 -3.51 -18.57
C ALA A 258 -11.75 -5.00 -18.19
N VAL A 259 -11.01 -5.88 -18.87
CA VAL A 259 -11.03 -7.32 -18.63
C VAL A 259 -9.67 -7.77 -18.11
N PRO A 260 -9.62 -8.57 -17.03
CA PRO A 260 -8.37 -9.13 -16.53
C PRO A 260 -7.56 -9.80 -17.63
N SER A 261 -6.34 -9.34 -17.83
CA SER A 261 -5.41 -9.78 -18.88
C SER A 261 -4.08 -10.17 -18.27
N GLU A 262 -3.45 -11.22 -18.80
CA GLU A 262 -2.20 -11.74 -18.25
C GLU A 262 -1.01 -10.84 -18.61
N VAL A 263 -0.12 -10.63 -17.64
CA VAL A 263 1.11 -9.84 -17.81
C VAL A 263 2.04 -10.50 -18.81
N SER A 264 2.58 -9.69 -19.73
CA SER A 264 3.55 -10.16 -20.73
C SER A 264 4.96 -10.08 -20.19
N TRP A 265 5.56 -11.23 -19.89
CA TRP A 265 6.92 -11.27 -19.36
C TRP A 265 7.97 -11.01 -20.46
N PRO A 266 9.10 -10.34 -20.15
CA PRO A 266 10.19 -10.13 -21.09
C PRO A 266 10.85 -11.47 -21.48
N VAL A 267 11.37 -11.55 -22.70
CA VAL A 267 12.02 -12.76 -23.26
C VAL A 267 13.14 -13.30 -22.35
N SER A 268 13.84 -12.43 -21.64
CA SER A 268 14.89 -12.81 -20.67
C SER A 268 14.36 -13.62 -19.46
N ILE A 269 13.05 -13.71 -19.28
CA ILE A 269 12.37 -14.42 -18.20
C ILE A 269 11.57 -15.61 -18.75
N VAL A 270 10.95 -15.48 -19.95
CA VAL A 270 10.06 -16.50 -20.54
C VAL A 270 10.76 -17.85 -20.76
N GLY A 271 12.06 -17.83 -21.10
CA GLY A 271 12.85 -19.07 -21.31
C GLY A 271 13.24 -19.80 -20.01
N ARG A 272 12.85 -19.28 -18.85
CA ARG A 272 13.14 -19.83 -17.52
C ARG A 272 11.83 -20.21 -16.86
N HIS A 273 11.83 -21.24 -16.03
CA HIS A 273 10.66 -21.53 -15.18
C HIS A 273 10.46 -20.37 -14.19
N ALA A 274 9.71 -19.36 -14.61
CA ALA A 274 9.50 -18.14 -13.86
C ALA A 274 8.16 -18.15 -13.13
N VAL A 275 8.20 -17.85 -11.84
CA VAL A 275 7.04 -17.77 -10.96
C VAL A 275 7.05 -16.38 -10.28
N CYS A 276 5.99 -15.62 -10.45
CA CYS A 276 5.82 -14.40 -9.67
C CYS A 276 5.48 -14.77 -8.23
N THR A 277 6.30 -14.31 -7.28
CA THR A 277 6.12 -14.62 -5.85
C THR A 277 5.43 -13.51 -5.09
N ARG A 278 5.56 -12.24 -5.54
CA ARG A 278 4.92 -11.08 -4.93
C ARG A 278 4.51 -10.07 -5.98
N ILE A 279 3.42 -9.36 -5.70
CA ILE A 279 2.97 -8.19 -6.47
C ILE A 279 2.81 -6.99 -5.53
N ALA A 280 3.05 -5.80 -6.04
CA ALA A 280 2.71 -4.55 -5.38
C ALA A 280 2.28 -3.51 -6.42
N ALA A 281 1.36 -2.64 -6.07
CA ALA A 281 0.91 -1.56 -6.94
C ALA A 281 0.68 -0.29 -6.13
N GLY A 282 0.91 0.85 -6.75
CA GLY A 282 0.65 2.16 -6.18
C GLY A 282 0.79 3.24 -7.25
N GLY A 283 -0.03 4.30 -7.18
CA GLY A 283 -0.08 5.29 -8.24
C GLY A 283 -0.37 4.66 -9.60
N SER A 284 0.43 4.98 -10.58
CA SER A 284 0.39 4.41 -11.95
C SER A 284 1.51 3.38 -12.17
N ASN A 285 1.87 2.60 -11.15
CA ASN A 285 2.97 1.66 -11.20
C ASN A 285 2.59 0.29 -10.65
N THR A 286 3.16 -0.75 -11.24
CA THR A 286 3.06 -2.13 -10.76
C THR A 286 4.44 -2.76 -10.68
N PHE A 287 4.68 -3.51 -9.62
CA PHE A 287 5.91 -4.23 -9.36
C PHE A 287 5.65 -5.71 -9.19
N PHE A 288 6.62 -6.50 -9.64
CA PHE A 288 6.58 -7.95 -9.58
C PHE A 288 7.90 -8.47 -9.02
N VAL A 289 7.85 -9.37 -8.06
CA VAL A 289 9.01 -10.16 -7.64
C VAL A 289 8.89 -11.51 -8.31
N VAL A 290 9.86 -11.82 -9.17
CA VAL A 290 9.83 -13.03 -10.00
C VAL A 290 11.02 -13.92 -9.64
N ARG A 291 10.71 -15.15 -9.26
CA ARG A 291 11.70 -16.19 -9.05
C ARG A 291 11.80 -17.05 -10.30
N SER A 292 12.97 -17.14 -10.89
CA SER A 292 13.23 -17.94 -12.09
C SER A 292 14.30 -18.98 -11.82
N ARG A 293 14.20 -20.13 -12.52
CA ARG A 293 15.19 -21.20 -12.50
C ARG A 293 15.68 -21.45 -13.90
N ASP A 294 16.99 -21.56 -14.08
CA ASP A 294 17.55 -21.96 -15.35
C ASP A 294 17.14 -23.39 -15.64
N ALA A 295 16.67 -23.66 -16.87
CA ALA A 295 16.51 -25.03 -17.31
C ALA A 295 17.90 -25.71 -17.39
N PRO A 296 18.03 -27.00 -17.03
CA PRO A 296 19.29 -27.70 -17.18
C PRO A 296 19.68 -27.68 -18.67
N ILE A 297 20.92 -27.24 -18.95
CA ILE A 297 21.43 -27.05 -20.31
C ILE A 297 21.54 -28.40 -21.05
N HIS A 298 21.71 -29.48 -20.32
CA HIS A 298 21.69 -30.85 -20.84
C HIS A 298 20.91 -31.80 -19.92
N PRO A 299 20.11 -32.75 -20.46
CA PRO A 299 19.41 -33.78 -19.67
C PRO A 299 20.32 -34.64 -18.81
N ASP A 300 21.60 -34.73 -19.19
CA ASP A 300 22.62 -35.55 -18.51
C ASP A 300 23.40 -34.77 -17.44
N ASP A 301 23.19 -33.49 -17.31
CA ASP A 301 23.88 -32.62 -16.33
C ASP A 301 23.26 -32.75 -14.92
N LYS A 302 23.29 -33.99 -14.40
CA LYS A 302 22.74 -34.36 -13.09
C LYS A 302 23.51 -33.76 -11.90
N GLY A 303 24.60 -33.00 -12.15
CA GLY A 303 25.48 -32.45 -11.11
C GLY A 303 25.35 -30.94 -10.90
N SER A 304 24.78 -30.20 -11.82
CA SER A 304 24.66 -28.76 -11.71
C SER A 304 23.33 -28.39 -11.02
N LYS A 305 23.40 -27.83 -9.81
CA LYS A 305 22.20 -27.25 -9.18
C LYS A 305 21.69 -26.12 -10.07
N PRO A 306 20.38 -26.13 -10.46
CA PRO A 306 19.82 -25.06 -11.28
C PRO A 306 20.00 -23.72 -10.57
N SER A 307 20.56 -22.73 -11.27
CA SER A 307 20.71 -21.40 -10.66
C SER A 307 19.32 -20.77 -10.48
N VAL A 308 19.01 -20.43 -9.25
CA VAL A 308 17.79 -19.70 -8.88
C VAL A 308 18.12 -18.21 -8.91
N ARG A 309 17.29 -17.42 -9.58
CA ARG A 309 17.43 -15.97 -9.66
C ARG A 309 16.14 -15.29 -9.19
N ILE A 310 16.26 -14.22 -8.43
CA ILE A 310 15.17 -13.38 -8.02
C ILE A 310 15.32 -12.03 -8.70
N ASP A 311 14.33 -11.64 -9.50
CA ASP A 311 14.27 -10.37 -10.19
C ASP A 311 13.11 -9.53 -9.65
N VAL A 312 13.36 -8.24 -9.41
CA VAL A 312 12.34 -7.24 -9.14
C VAL A 312 12.06 -6.51 -10.45
N LEU A 313 10.84 -6.57 -10.92
CA LEU A 313 10.41 -5.96 -12.19
C LEU A 313 9.39 -4.86 -11.93
N ALA A 314 9.40 -3.83 -12.78
CA ALA A 314 8.51 -2.69 -12.69
C ALA A 314 7.91 -2.32 -14.04
N VAL A 315 6.64 -1.85 -14.02
CA VAL A 315 5.93 -1.27 -15.16
C VAL A 315 5.19 -0.01 -14.74
N GLY A 316 4.85 0.84 -15.70
CA GLY A 316 4.08 2.05 -15.44
C GLY A 316 4.82 3.35 -15.73
N GLY A 317 4.50 4.41 -14.98
CA GLY A 317 5.09 5.74 -15.11
C GLY A 317 6.45 5.83 -14.41
N GLY A 318 7.50 6.24 -15.16
CA GLY A 318 8.86 6.36 -14.63
C GLY A 318 9.42 7.78 -14.61
N GLN A 319 8.60 8.82 -14.81
CA GLN A 319 9.05 10.22 -14.91
C GLN A 319 9.85 10.68 -13.68
N ARG A 320 9.44 10.26 -12.48
CA ARG A 320 10.10 10.56 -11.20
C ARG A 320 11.07 9.48 -10.74
N GLY A 321 11.47 8.58 -11.65
CA GLY A 321 12.37 7.47 -11.32
C GLY A 321 11.73 6.30 -10.61
N THR A 322 10.39 6.25 -10.49
CA THR A 322 9.62 5.22 -9.76
C THR A 322 9.94 3.80 -10.22
N LEU A 323 10.23 3.58 -11.52
CA LEU A 323 10.56 2.25 -12.03
C LEU A 323 11.91 1.69 -11.54
N GLY A 324 12.75 2.52 -10.92
CA GLY A 324 14.03 2.09 -10.38
C GLY A 324 15.05 1.55 -11.41
N SER A 325 14.81 1.77 -12.70
CA SER A 325 15.62 1.24 -13.81
C SER A 325 16.90 2.05 -14.09
N GLY A 326 17.06 3.20 -13.45
CA GLY A 326 18.09 4.19 -13.74
C GLY A 326 17.71 5.15 -14.87
N GLN A 327 16.55 4.96 -15.49
CA GLN A 327 16.03 5.82 -16.57
C GLN A 327 14.71 6.48 -16.12
N ARG A 328 14.42 7.64 -16.69
CA ARG A 328 13.16 8.34 -16.51
C ARG A 328 12.37 8.23 -17.80
N SER A 329 11.29 7.43 -17.80
CA SER A 329 10.41 7.21 -18.95
C SER A 329 9.01 7.72 -18.65
N GLN A 330 8.28 8.17 -19.68
CA GLN A 330 6.86 8.56 -19.48
C GLN A 330 5.99 7.35 -19.22
N ALA A 331 6.21 6.27 -19.96
CA ALA A 331 5.42 5.05 -19.86
C ALA A 331 6.30 3.82 -20.15
N CYS A 332 6.04 2.73 -19.46
CA CYS A 332 6.68 1.45 -19.69
C CYS A 332 5.68 0.31 -19.51
N GLY A 333 5.25 -0.29 -20.64
CA GLY A 333 4.32 -1.42 -20.67
C GLY A 333 5.01 -2.79 -20.67
N VAL A 334 6.34 -2.85 -20.74
CA VAL A 334 7.13 -4.09 -20.68
C VAL A 334 7.82 -4.15 -19.31
N PRO A 335 7.66 -5.23 -18.53
CA PRO A 335 8.31 -5.34 -17.23
C PRO A 335 9.83 -5.18 -17.34
N MET A 336 10.39 -4.16 -16.67
CA MET A 336 11.81 -3.82 -16.63
C MET A 336 12.41 -4.21 -15.29
N ARG A 337 13.69 -4.66 -15.30
CA ARG A 337 14.40 -4.92 -14.04
C ARG A 337 14.68 -3.65 -13.26
N VAL A 338 14.36 -3.68 -11.97
CA VAL A 338 14.79 -2.68 -11.01
C VAL A 338 16.30 -2.84 -10.81
N LYS A 339 17.04 -1.75 -11.03
CA LYS A 339 18.50 -1.76 -10.95
C LYS A 339 18.98 -1.96 -9.52
N ASN A 340 20.10 -2.65 -9.34
CA ASN A 340 20.71 -2.94 -8.04
C ASN A 340 19.87 -3.82 -7.08
N LEU A 341 18.68 -4.30 -7.48
CA LEU A 341 17.85 -5.17 -6.65
C LEU A 341 17.53 -6.51 -7.32
N SER A 342 17.77 -6.60 -8.64
CA SER A 342 17.50 -7.83 -9.39
C SER A 342 18.75 -8.70 -9.49
N GLY A 343 18.60 -9.97 -9.16
CA GLY A 343 19.67 -10.98 -9.25
C GLY A 343 20.78 -10.78 -8.23
N LEU A 344 20.44 -10.40 -7.01
CA LEU A 344 21.37 -10.33 -5.89
C LEU A 344 21.59 -11.71 -5.28
N TYR A 345 22.84 -12.01 -4.96
CA TYR A 345 23.24 -13.26 -4.31
C TYR A 345 24.12 -12.97 -3.12
N GLU A 346 24.04 -13.87 -2.17
CA GLU A 346 24.87 -13.92 -1.00
C GLU A 346 25.58 -15.25 -0.90
N TYR A 347 26.80 -15.24 -0.39
CA TYR A 347 27.54 -16.45 -0.10
C TYR A 347 27.19 -16.99 1.28
N SER A 348 26.59 -18.17 1.32
CA SER A 348 26.33 -18.89 2.55
C SER A 348 27.55 -19.75 2.93
N GLU A 349 28.21 -19.40 4.02
CA GLU A 349 29.35 -20.20 4.55
C GLU A 349 28.92 -21.60 4.96
N ARG A 350 27.69 -21.76 5.44
CA ARG A 350 27.12 -23.05 5.86
C ARG A 350 26.90 -23.99 4.68
N GLU A 351 26.36 -23.46 3.58
CA GLU A 351 26.07 -24.25 2.38
C GLU A 351 27.23 -24.24 1.37
N LYS A 352 28.25 -23.41 1.58
CA LYS A 352 29.37 -23.16 0.66
C LYS A 352 28.91 -22.87 -0.76
N SER A 353 27.80 -22.15 -0.88
CA SER A 353 27.15 -21.80 -2.15
C SER A 353 26.57 -20.41 -2.15
N LEU A 354 26.37 -19.84 -3.35
CA LEU A 354 25.64 -18.61 -3.53
C LEU A 354 24.14 -18.88 -3.43
N SER A 355 23.45 -18.15 -2.54
CA SER A 355 21.99 -18.16 -2.40
C SER A 355 21.41 -16.83 -2.87
N PRO A 356 20.30 -16.82 -3.64
CA PRO A 356 19.67 -15.57 -4.02
C PRO A 356 19.04 -14.90 -2.79
N ILE A 357 19.21 -13.59 -2.68
CA ILE A 357 18.58 -12.79 -1.62
C ILE A 357 17.12 -12.56 -2.01
N ASP A 358 16.18 -12.96 -1.15
CA ASP A 358 14.74 -12.79 -1.40
C ASP A 358 14.25 -11.39 -0.96
N VAL A 359 13.09 -11.01 -1.46
CA VAL A 359 12.40 -9.78 -1.09
C VAL A 359 11.43 -10.07 0.04
N HIS A 360 11.63 -9.42 1.19
CA HIS A 360 10.73 -9.54 2.33
C HIS A 360 9.41 -8.79 2.09
N SER A 361 9.49 -7.50 1.74
CA SER A 361 8.32 -6.68 1.46
C SER A 361 8.62 -5.59 0.45
N LEU A 362 7.56 -5.12 -0.23
CA LEU A 362 7.63 -4.02 -1.18
C LEU A 362 6.39 -3.14 -0.99
N SER A 363 6.59 -1.87 -0.74
CA SER A 363 5.55 -0.86 -0.58
C SER A 363 5.72 0.23 -1.63
N VAL A 364 4.62 0.61 -2.26
CA VAL A 364 4.58 1.62 -3.33
C VAL A 364 3.52 2.65 -2.97
N GLY A 365 3.94 3.89 -2.80
CA GLY A 365 3.03 4.99 -2.50
C GLY A 365 2.31 5.51 -3.75
N SER A 366 1.18 6.19 -3.55
CA SER A 366 0.38 6.77 -4.63
C SER A 366 1.14 7.83 -5.42
N SER A 367 2.06 8.56 -4.80
CA SER A 367 2.92 9.56 -5.44
C SER A 367 4.13 8.98 -6.19
N GLY A 368 4.36 7.65 -6.11
CA GLY A 368 5.44 6.96 -6.80
C GLY A 368 6.76 6.88 -6.03
N GLN A 369 6.74 7.03 -4.72
CA GLN A 369 7.85 6.62 -3.86
C GLN A 369 7.76 5.11 -3.57
N CYS A 370 8.90 4.45 -3.50
CA CYS A 370 8.99 3.02 -3.30
C CYS A 370 9.92 2.69 -2.14
N ALA A 371 9.55 1.71 -1.34
CA ALA A 371 10.38 1.11 -0.31
C ALA A 371 10.38 -0.41 -0.46
N LEU A 372 11.56 -1.01 -0.52
CA LEU A 372 11.74 -2.45 -0.61
C LEU A 372 12.63 -2.92 0.53
N VAL A 373 12.21 -3.98 1.18
CA VAL A 373 12.95 -4.64 2.25
C VAL A 373 13.46 -5.97 1.74
N MET A 374 14.78 -6.16 1.82
CA MET A 374 15.42 -7.43 1.45
C MET A 374 15.49 -8.34 2.65
N GLU A 375 15.35 -9.66 2.44
CA GLU A 375 15.71 -10.62 3.47
C GLU A 375 17.21 -10.49 3.73
N ALA A 376 17.58 -10.42 5.01
CA ALA A 376 18.97 -10.49 5.37
C ALA A 376 19.32 -11.92 5.78
N PRO A 377 20.54 -12.38 5.52
CA PRO A 377 21.01 -13.63 6.07
C PRO A 377 21.08 -13.54 7.59
N SER A 378 20.50 -14.51 8.23
CA SER A 378 20.58 -14.65 9.68
C SER A 378 22.00 -15.02 10.08
N LEU A 379 22.81 -14.05 10.47
CA LEU A 379 24.13 -14.29 11.08
C LEU A 379 24.00 -14.68 12.56
N ASP A 380 22.91 -14.24 13.22
CA ASP A 380 22.61 -14.57 14.61
C ASP A 380 21.15 -14.98 14.79
N GLN A 381 20.91 -16.06 15.53
CA GLN A 381 19.57 -16.63 15.75
C GLN A 381 18.62 -15.76 16.59
N ALA A 382 19.11 -14.66 17.18
CA ALA A 382 18.33 -13.81 18.09
C ALA A 382 17.62 -12.63 17.40
N GLU A 383 18.21 -12.08 16.35
CA GLU A 383 17.65 -10.92 15.64
C GLU A 383 17.88 -11.05 14.12
N THR A 384 16.82 -10.95 13.33
CA THR A 384 16.93 -10.81 11.88
C THR A 384 16.96 -9.31 11.55
N ARG A 385 18.00 -8.88 10.83
CA ARG A 385 18.16 -7.47 10.40
C ARG A 385 18.02 -7.40 8.90
N ARG A 386 17.16 -6.52 8.39
CA ARG A 386 16.79 -6.41 6.99
C ARG A 386 17.16 -5.06 6.42
N ASP A 387 17.75 -5.04 5.24
CA ASP A 387 18.06 -3.84 4.49
C ASP A 387 16.85 -3.20 3.88
N VAL A 388 16.82 -1.86 3.91
CA VAL A 388 15.78 -1.05 3.30
C VAL A 388 16.35 -0.28 2.13
N TYR A 389 15.74 -0.45 0.96
CA TYR A 389 16.02 0.32 -0.24
C TYR A 389 14.86 1.24 -0.55
N VAL A 390 15.16 2.50 -0.91
CA VAL A 390 14.17 3.52 -1.26
C VAL A 390 14.52 4.17 -2.59
N TRP A 391 13.50 4.53 -3.38
CA TRP A 391 13.65 5.25 -4.65
C TRP A 391 12.33 5.87 -5.11
N GLY A 392 12.38 6.61 -6.23
CA GLY A 392 11.21 7.21 -6.84
C GLY A 392 11.02 8.68 -6.48
N ASN A 393 9.78 9.07 -6.30
CA ASN A 393 9.39 10.45 -5.99
C ASN A 393 9.93 10.90 -4.62
N ASN A 394 10.43 12.16 -4.57
CA ASN A 394 10.98 12.76 -3.36
C ASN A 394 10.66 14.27 -3.23
N ASP A 395 9.57 14.74 -3.83
CA ASP A 395 9.17 16.16 -3.79
C ASP A 395 8.99 16.69 -2.36
N SER A 396 8.54 15.81 -1.45
CA SER A 396 8.30 16.12 -0.04
C SER A 396 9.36 15.54 0.91
N SER A 397 10.55 15.19 0.39
CA SER A 397 11.63 14.54 1.16
C SER A 397 11.23 13.17 1.75
N GLN A 398 10.26 12.48 1.15
CA GLN A 398 9.68 11.23 1.65
C GLN A 398 10.65 10.05 1.61
N LEU A 399 11.76 10.11 0.84
CA LEU A 399 12.77 9.06 0.80
C LEU A 399 13.75 9.10 1.99
N GLY A 400 13.67 10.11 2.86
CA GLY A 400 14.56 10.23 4.01
C GLY A 400 16.04 10.45 3.66
N SER A 401 16.34 10.89 2.42
CA SER A 401 17.71 11.09 1.90
C SER A 401 18.35 12.43 2.26
N GLY A 402 17.66 13.25 3.07
CA GLY A 402 18.10 14.60 3.43
C GLY A 402 17.90 15.67 2.35
N GLY A 403 17.39 15.33 1.19
CA GLY A 403 17.13 16.24 0.05
C GLY A 403 15.78 15.98 -0.61
N LYS A 404 15.46 16.77 -1.66
CA LYS A 404 14.22 16.66 -2.46
C LYS A 404 14.44 16.06 -3.87
N GLY A 405 15.61 15.49 -4.14
CA GLY A 405 15.93 14.93 -5.45
C GLY A 405 15.28 13.55 -5.64
N HIS A 406 14.54 13.37 -6.76
CA HIS A 406 14.04 12.06 -7.15
C HIS A 406 15.16 11.08 -7.46
N THR A 407 15.05 9.85 -7.02
CA THR A 407 16.05 8.80 -7.22
C THR A 407 15.51 7.75 -8.21
N ALA A 408 16.17 7.63 -9.37
CA ALA A 408 15.79 6.64 -10.39
C ALA A 408 16.46 5.27 -10.21
N VAL A 409 17.31 5.14 -9.22
CA VAL A 409 18.00 3.90 -8.84
C VAL A 409 17.76 3.67 -7.35
N PRO A 410 17.40 2.47 -6.93
CA PRO A 410 17.27 2.16 -5.51
C PRO A 410 18.56 2.47 -4.75
N ALA A 411 18.43 3.15 -3.62
CA ALA A 411 19.48 3.45 -2.69
C ALA A 411 19.17 2.89 -1.30
N LEU A 412 20.20 2.43 -0.60
CA LEU A 412 20.08 2.03 0.80
C LEU A 412 19.61 3.21 1.63
N MET A 413 18.65 2.99 2.49
CA MET A 413 18.21 3.99 3.45
C MET A 413 19.22 4.08 4.58
N MET A 414 19.70 5.30 4.85
CA MET A 414 20.69 5.57 5.89
C MET A 414 20.03 6.25 7.07
N HIS A 415 20.40 5.84 8.27
CA HIS A 415 20.04 6.56 9.48
C HIS A 415 21.01 7.72 9.67
N MET A 416 20.49 8.93 9.66
CA MET A 416 21.27 10.10 10.03
C MET A 416 21.26 10.24 11.55
N PRO A 417 22.42 10.27 12.22
CA PRO A 417 22.47 10.51 13.65
C PRO A 417 21.78 11.85 13.95
N SER A 418 20.93 11.87 14.96
CA SER A 418 20.28 13.09 15.41
C SER A 418 21.33 14.01 16.01
N SER A 419 21.76 15.03 15.28
CA SER A 419 22.65 16.09 15.80
C SER A 419 21.89 16.96 16.82
N THR A 420 21.72 16.46 18.03
CA THR A 420 21.34 17.28 19.19
C THR A 420 22.57 17.95 19.77
N LYS A 421 23.26 18.76 18.97
CA LYS A 421 24.05 19.86 19.53
C LYS A 421 23.23 21.14 19.37
N THR A 422 22.45 21.44 20.37
CA THR A 422 21.90 22.76 20.60
C THR A 422 23.08 23.71 20.85
N THR A 423 23.62 24.29 19.79
CA THR A 423 24.49 25.46 19.93
C THR A 423 23.61 26.61 20.40
N GLY A 424 23.65 26.86 21.70
CA GLY A 424 23.03 28.02 22.29
C GLY A 424 23.59 29.31 21.66
N LEU A 425 22.74 29.93 20.86
CA LEU A 425 22.92 31.30 20.39
C LEU A 425 22.72 32.24 21.59
N THR A 426 23.78 32.51 22.36
CA THR A 426 23.88 33.71 23.14
C THR A 426 24.70 34.71 22.35
N GLY A 427 23.99 35.66 21.74
CA GLY A 427 24.63 36.81 21.11
C GLY A 427 25.40 37.66 22.14
N LYS A 428 26.62 38.02 21.79
CA LYS A 428 27.22 39.29 22.13
C LYS A 428 28.20 39.73 21.06
N SER A 429 27.84 40.81 20.41
CA SER A 429 28.67 41.65 19.57
C SER A 429 29.83 42.18 20.36
N THR A 430 31.09 42.04 19.85
CA THR A 430 32.12 43.09 19.89
C THR A 430 33.17 42.81 18.82
N LYS A 431 33.39 43.80 17.96
CA LYS A 431 34.49 43.87 17.00
C LYS A 431 35.82 43.92 17.73
N THR A 432 36.80 43.18 17.21
CA THR A 432 38.19 43.67 17.08
C THR A 432 38.91 42.79 16.05
N GLU A 433 39.50 43.45 15.08
CA GLU A 433 40.37 42.92 14.04
C GLU A 433 41.69 42.45 14.67
N SER A 434 42.13 41.23 14.31
CA SER A 434 43.57 40.91 14.21
C SER A 434 43.75 39.70 13.31
N GLU A 435 44.52 39.87 12.26
CA GLU A 435 44.99 38.86 11.35
C GLU A 435 45.78 37.77 12.08
N GLY A 436 45.39 36.52 11.87
CA GLY A 436 46.14 35.33 12.25
C GLY A 436 45.65 34.17 11.43
N THR A 437 46.44 33.77 10.43
CA THR A 437 46.24 32.58 9.62
C THR A 437 46.45 31.33 10.50
N GLU A 438 45.40 30.79 11.08
CA GLU A 438 45.40 29.45 11.63
C GLU A 438 44.68 28.53 10.66
N THR A 439 45.42 27.59 10.10
CA THR A 439 44.90 26.44 9.38
C THR A 439 44.13 25.58 10.42
N GLU A 440 42.81 25.65 10.38
CA GLU A 440 41.97 24.70 11.12
C GLU A 440 42.24 23.30 10.50
N GLU A 441 42.95 22.45 11.24
CA GLU A 441 42.95 21.01 11.00
C GLU A 441 41.52 20.54 11.29
N GLU A 442 40.78 20.23 10.23
CA GLU A 442 39.48 19.52 10.37
C GLU A 442 39.75 18.18 11.06
N THR A 443 39.40 18.08 12.31
CA THR A 443 39.38 16.78 13.01
C THR A 443 38.44 15.83 12.24
N PRO A 444 38.88 14.61 11.89
CA PRO A 444 38.00 13.65 11.22
C PRO A 444 36.78 13.39 12.07
N PRO A 445 35.59 13.30 11.46
CA PRO A 445 34.35 13.07 12.18
C PRO A 445 34.46 11.81 13.05
N GLU A 446 33.97 11.89 14.29
CA GLU A 446 33.92 10.72 15.16
C GLU A 446 33.07 9.62 14.47
N PRO A 447 33.38 8.33 14.65
CA PRO A 447 32.67 7.23 13.98
C PRO A 447 31.16 7.19 14.26
N GLU A 448 30.68 7.87 15.31
CA GLU A 448 29.25 8.02 15.63
C GLU A 448 28.54 9.07 14.78
N ASP A 449 29.26 9.98 14.08
CA ASP A 449 28.71 11.03 13.22
C ASP A 449 28.55 10.58 11.76
N LEU A 450 28.98 9.37 11.42
CA LEU A 450 28.83 8.83 10.07
C LEU A 450 27.41 8.28 9.86
N PRO A 451 26.81 8.51 8.67
CA PRO A 451 25.49 7.94 8.38
C PRO A 451 25.57 6.41 8.43
N GLN A 452 24.74 5.83 9.31
CA GLN A 452 24.67 4.40 9.51
C GLN A 452 23.55 3.80 8.65
N ARG A 453 23.73 2.56 8.24
CA ARG A 453 22.75 1.78 7.48
C ARG A 453 21.49 1.54 8.32
N LEU A 454 20.32 1.93 7.81
CA LEU A 454 19.05 1.62 8.47
C LEU A 454 18.71 0.15 8.27
N LEU A 455 18.57 -0.57 9.36
CA LEU A 455 18.19 -1.97 9.38
C LEU A 455 16.85 -2.13 10.10
N LEU A 456 15.88 -2.77 9.45
CA LEU A 456 14.64 -3.18 10.13
C LEU A 456 14.88 -4.47 10.89
N VAL A 457 14.34 -4.53 12.10
CA VAL A 457 14.58 -5.62 13.04
C VAL A 457 13.32 -6.45 13.22
N GLU A 458 13.48 -7.77 13.24
CA GLU A 458 12.47 -8.72 13.70
C GLU A 458 12.90 -9.32 15.03
N ARG A 459 11.99 -9.36 15.98
CA ARG A 459 12.24 -9.92 17.34
C ARG A 459 11.12 -10.86 17.74
N SER A 460 11.50 -11.99 18.35
CA SER A 460 10.53 -12.96 18.86
C SER A 460 9.69 -12.41 20.03
N ASN A 461 10.26 -11.51 20.83
CA ASN A 461 9.57 -10.85 21.92
C ASN A 461 9.98 -9.37 21.99
N VAL A 462 8.99 -8.47 22.00
CA VAL A 462 9.21 -7.03 22.12
C VAL A 462 8.38 -6.49 23.28
N HIS A 463 9.04 -5.75 24.17
CA HIS A 463 8.34 -4.92 25.15
C HIS A 463 7.93 -3.64 24.44
N GLY A 464 6.65 -3.40 24.35
CA GLY A 464 6.08 -2.24 23.71
C GLY A 464 4.93 -1.68 24.55
N ARG A 465 4.49 -0.48 24.18
CA ARG A 465 3.37 0.20 24.83
C ARG A 465 2.09 -0.02 24.05
N ALA A 466 1.01 -0.41 24.72
CA ALA A 466 -0.31 -0.35 24.13
C ALA A 466 -0.80 1.12 24.07
N TRP A 467 -1.80 1.41 23.24
CA TRP A 467 -2.33 2.76 23.09
C TRP A 467 -2.83 3.38 24.41
N ASP A 468 -3.28 2.56 25.36
CA ASP A 468 -3.70 2.98 26.71
C ASP A 468 -2.52 3.33 27.65
N GLY A 469 -1.30 3.31 27.15
CA GLY A 469 -0.08 3.60 27.87
C GLY A 469 0.48 2.44 28.69
N LYS A 470 -0.19 1.28 28.71
CA LYS A 470 0.29 0.10 29.46
C LYS A 470 1.38 -0.63 28.69
N GLU A 471 2.43 -0.97 29.39
CA GLU A 471 3.48 -1.83 28.85
C GLU A 471 2.97 -3.27 28.68
N ARG A 472 3.27 -3.86 27.54
CA ARG A 472 2.92 -5.24 27.21
C ARG A 472 4.07 -5.90 26.45
N THR A 473 4.16 -7.22 26.58
CA THR A 473 5.08 -8.02 25.76
C THR A 473 4.30 -8.56 24.56
N PHE A 474 4.83 -8.31 23.37
CA PHE A 474 4.28 -8.81 22.12
C PHE A 474 5.19 -9.90 21.57
N SER A 475 4.63 -11.02 21.19
CA SER A 475 5.34 -12.09 20.48
C SER A 475 5.39 -11.77 18.98
N ASN A 476 6.51 -12.11 18.33
CA ASN A 476 6.67 -11.96 16.87
C ASN A 476 6.38 -10.54 16.36
N ALA A 477 7.14 -9.58 16.85
CA ALA A 477 7.08 -8.20 16.38
C ALA A 477 8.18 -7.95 15.34
N GLU A 478 7.82 -7.30 14.25
CA GLU A 478 8.75 -6.88 13.19
C GLU A 478 8.61 -5.40 12.86
N GLN A 479 9.71 -4.75 12.51
CA GLN A 479 9.65 -3.40 11.96
C GLN A 479 9.28 -3.48 10.48
N GLN A 480 8.27 -2.70 10.08
CA GLN A 480 7.83 -2.58 8.68
C GLN A 480 7.90 -1.14 8.22
N ILE A 481 8.12 -0.97 6.92
CA ILE A 481 8.04 0.32 6.25
C ILE A 481 6.85 0.34 5.28
N VAL A 482 6.07 1.40 5.33
CA VAL A 482 4.92 1.64 4.44
C VAL A 482 5.09 2.97 3.74
N ALA A 483 4.94 2.96 2.41
CA ALA A 483 4.85 4.15 1.59
C ALA A 483 3.38 4.57 1.48
N GLY A 484 3.07 5.81 1.87
CA GLY A 484 1.74 6.40 1.81
C GLY A 484 1.53 7.32 0.61
N GLY A 485 0.84 8.44 0.79
CA GLY A 485 0.71 9.52 -0.18
C GLY A 485 2.08 10.16 -0.47
N ALA A 486 2.38 11.26 0.20
CA ALA A 486 3.68 11.95 0.12
C ALA A 486 4.60 11.64 1.31
N SER A 487 4.49 10.46 1.92
CA SER A 487 5.24 10.09 3.13
C SER A 487 5.61 8.61 3.16
N MET A 488 6.59 8.26 3.99
CA MET A 488 6.90 6.89 4.40
C MET A 488 6.94 6.80 5.91
N THR A 489 6.52 5.68 6.44
CA THR A 489 6.50 5.43 7.89
C THR A 489 7.09 4.07 8.21
N ILE A 490 7.91 4.03 9.26
CA ILE A 490 8.40 2.79 9.86
C ILE A 490 7.64 2.59 11.17
N PHE A 491 7.11 1.41 11.38
CA PHE A 491 6.38 1.06 12.59
C PHE A 491 6.68 -0.37 13.03
N THR A 492 6.45 -0.65 14.31
CA THR A 492 6.56 -2.00 14.84
C THR A 492 5.23 -2.72 14.66
N LYS A 493 5.21 -3.67 13.74
CA LYS A 493 4.06 -4.53 13.48
C LYS A 493 4.06 -5.71 14.42
N VAL A 494 2.92 -5.96 15.06
CA VAL A 494 2.70 -7.17 15.87
C VAL A 494 1.75 -8.12 15.14
N GLN A 495 2.04 -9.41 15.26
CA GLN A 495 1.13 -10.43 14.75
C GLN A 495 -0.10 -10.50 15.65
N ALA A 496 -1.25 -10.55 15.00
CA ALA A 496 -2.55 -10.55 15.67
C ALA A 496 -2.94 -11.93 16.22
#